data_52c556ee4ef97e8576ddfeb4efecc28f
#
_entry.id   52c556ee4ef97e8576ddfeb4efecc28f
#
_cell.length_a   1.000
_cell.length_b   1.000
_cell.length_c   1.000
_cell.angle_alpha   90.00
_cell.angle_beta   90.00
_cell.angle_gamma   90.00
#
_symmetry.space_group_name_H-M   'P 1'
#
loop_
_entity.id
_entity.type
_entity.pdbx_description
1 polymer ?
#
loop_
_entity_poly.entity_id
_entity_poly.type
_entity_poly.pdbx_seq_one_letter_code
_entity_poly.pdbx_strand_id
1 'polypeptide(L)'
;MSDKKRVLILCTGNSARSQMAEGLLRHDAGEKFHVESAGTKPGSVRREAIAVMREAGIDITGHPSKHVDEFAGQQFDYVITVCDNTRETCPVFFGKAEKLHRDFEDPAAATGSEEQRLAVFRRVRDELRVYLDEFARRRNVNNAR
;
A
#
# COMPACT_ATOMS: atom_id res chain seq x y z
N MET A 1 -8.74 -24.31 -0.37
CA MET A 1 -9.46 -23.31 0.24
C MET A 1 -8.55 -22.33 0.93
N SER A 2 -8.85 -21.11 0.81
CA SER A 2 -7.94 -20.09 1.29
C SER A 2 -8.36 -19.60 2.65
N ASP A 3 -7.43 -19.57 3.58
CA ASP A 3 -7.65 -18.94 4.87
C ASP A 3 -7.02 -17.57 4.91
N LYS A 4 -6.80 -16.99 3.75
CA LYS A 4 -6.14 -15.70 3.69
C LYS A 4 -6.97 -14.62 4.33
N LYS A 5 -6.30 -13.74 5.03
CA LYS A 5 -6.94 -12.55 5.56
C LYS A 5 -6.94 -11.48 4.49
N ARG A 6 -7.97 -10.64 4.50
CA ARG A 6 -8.11 -9.59 3.49
C ARG A 6 -7.58 -8.28 4.04
N VAL A 7 -6.71 -7.64 3.28
CA VAL A 7 -6.06 -6.38 3.66
C VAL A 7 -6.38 -5.32 2.60
N LEU A 8 -6.86 -4.17 3.05
CA LEU A 8 -7.07 -3.02 2.18
C LEU A 8 -6.08 -1.93 2.58
N ILE A 9 -5.28 -1.47 1.62
CA ILE A 9 -4.28 -0.44 1.88
C ILE A 9 -4.74 0.85 1.22
N LEU A 10 -4.77 1.94 1.99
CA LEU A 10 -5.34 3.19 1.52
C LEU A 10 -4.33 4.33 1.57
N CYS A 11 -4.35 5.16 0.54
CA CYS A 11 -3.70 6.45 0.56
C CYS A 11 -4.58 7.40 -0.26
N THR A 12 -4.12 8.63 -0.51
CA THR A 12 -4.98 9.58 -1.20
C THR A 12 -5.13 9.26 -2.68
N GLY A 13 -4.02 9.15 -3.39
CA GLY A 13 -4.06 9.03 -4.85
C GLY A 13 -4.13 7.62 -5.38
N ASN A 14 -3.80 6.63 -4.57
CA ASN A 14 -3.65 5.24 -5.03
C ASN A 14 -2.77 5.18 -6.28
N SER A 15 -1.71 5.97 -6.28
CA SER A 15 -0.81 6.07 -7.42
C SER A 15 0.63 5.73 -7.08
N ALA A 16 1.02 5.87 -5.82
CA ALA A 16 2.39 5.60 -5.40
C ALA A 16 2.42 4.76 -4.13
N ARG A 17 2.19 5.37 -2.95
CA ARG A 17 2.38 4.67 -1.66
C ARG A 17 1.57 3.41 -1.53
N SER A 18 0.26 3.47 -1.73
CA SER A 18 -0.58 2.29 -1.55
C SER A 18 -0.36 1.27 -2.66
N GLN A 19 0.01 1.71 -3.86
CA GLN A 19 0.32 0.78 -4.94
C GLN A 19 1.61 0.02 -4.64
N MET A 20 2.63 0.72 -4.17
CA MET A 20 3.87 0.05 -3.78
C MET A 20 3.61 -0.89 -2.60
N ALA A 21 2.82 -0.44 -1.62
CA ALA A 21 2.51 -1.28 -0.47
C ALA A 21 1.75 -2.54 -0.88
N GLU A 22 0.78 -2.41 -1.77
CA GLU A 22 0.05 -3.57 -2.27
C GLU A 22 1.00 -4.56 -2.94
N GLY A 23 1.89 -4.06 -3.80
CA GLY A 23 2.85 -4.94 -4.47
C GLY A 23 3.80 -5.61 -3.51
N LEU A 24 4.30 -4.87 -2.52
CA LEU A 24 5.22 -5.41 -1.54
C LEU A 24 4.57 -6.49 -0.69
N LEU A 25 3.40 -6.22 -0.14
CA LEU A 25 2.76 -7.18 0.74
C LEU A 25 2.31 -8.42 -0.02
N ARG A 26 1.79 -8.21 -1.24
CA ARG A 26 1.39 -9.35 -2.08
C ARG A 26 2.58 -10.22 -2.44
N HIS A 27 3.72 -9.61 -2.74
CA HIS A 27 4.92 -10.34 -3.11
C HIS A 27 5.51 -11.06 -1.90
N ASP A 28 5.60 -10.37 -0.77
CA ASP A 28 6.31 -10.90 0.40
C ASP A 28 5.45 -11.81 1.25
N ALA A 29 4.13 -11.64 1.25
CA ALA A 29 3.23 -12.39 2.11
C ALA A 29 1.91 -12.74 1.45
N GLY A 30 1.93 -12.89 0.12
CA GLY A 30 0.71 -13.20 -0.62
C GLY A 30 0.10 -14.55 -0.29
N GLU A 31 0.84 -15.43 0.35
CA GLU A 31 0.28 -16.70 0.80
C GLU A 31 -0.65 -16.51 1.99
N LYS A 32 -0.47 -15.43 2.75
CA LYS A 32 -1.23 -15.19 3.97
C LYS A 32 -2.32 -14.16 3.79
N PHE A 33 -2.16 -13.27 2.82
CA PHE A 33 -3.06 -12.12 2.68
C PHE A 33 -3.56 -11.96 1.25
N HIS A 34 -4.82 -11.59 1.16
CA HIS A 34 -5.41 -11.07 -0.05
C HIS A 34 -5.30 -9.55 0.04
N VAL A 35 -4.60 -8.90 -0.86
CA VAL A 35 -4.26 -7.49 -0.72
C VAL A 35 -4.90 -6.66 -1.83
N GLU A 36 -5.57 -5.58 -1.44
CA GLU A 36 -6.12 -4.58 -2.36
C GLU A 36 -5.66 -3.21 -1.90
N SER A 37 -5.72 -2.24 -2.80
CA SER A 37 -5.42 -0.85 -2.44
C SER A 37 -6.39 0.09 -3.12
N ALA A 38 -6.55 1.29 -2.56
CA ALA A 38 -7.47 2.28 -3.09
C ALA A 38 -7.13 3.66 -2.53
N GLY A 39 -7.81 4.67 -3.05
CA GLY A 39 -7.66 6.05 -2.56
C GLY A 39 -8.92 6.85 -2.79
N THR A 40 -8.90 8.10 -2.36
CA THR A 40 -10.04 9.00 -2.56
C THR A 40 -9.95 9.77 -3.88
N LYS A 41 -8.76 9.85 -4.47
CA LYS A 41 -8.54 10.56 -5.72
C LYS A 41 -7.69 9.70 -6.65
N PRO A 42 -8.24 8.58 -7.13
CA PRO A 42 -7.44 7.67 -7.96
C PRO A 42 -7.04 8.33 -9.28
N GLY A 43 -5.89 7.95 -9.78
CA GLY A 43 -5.38 8.41 -11.05
C GLY A 43 -4.69 7.25 -11.73
N SER A 44 -3.43 7.43 -12.12
CA SER A 44 -2.65 6.36 -12.69
C SER A 44 -1.53 6.00 -11.74
N VAL A 45 -1.06 4.77 -11.82
CA VAL A 45 0.11 4.37 -11.05
C VAL A 45 1.31 5.15 -11.58
N ARG A 46 2.08 5.75 -10.67
CA ARG A 46 3.20 6.59 -11.05
C ARG A 46 4.30 5.77 -11.70
N ARG A 47 4.88 6.35 -12.77
CA ARG A 47 5.98 5.71 -13.47
C ARG A 47 7.16 5.43 -12.55
N GLU A 48 7.45 6.37 -11.66
CA GLU A 48 8.55 6.20 -10.71
C GLU A 48 8.28 5.04 -9.75
N ALA A 49 7.02 4.87 -9.33
CA ALA A 49 6.68 3.74 -8.47
C ALA A 49 6.91 2.42 -9.20
N ILE A 50 6.49 2.35 -10.45
CA ILE A 50 6.70 1.15 -11.26
C ILE A 50 8.20 0.85 -11.38
N ALA A 51 9.01 1.89 -11.61
CA ALA A 51 10.45 1.72 -11.80
C ALA A 51 11.13 1.20 -10.53
N VAL A 52 10.83 1.80 -9.37
CA VAL A 52 11.52 1.37 -8.15
C VAL A 52 11.02 0.02 -7.65
N MET A 53 9.78 -0.33 -7.95
CA MET A 53 9.29 -1.67 -7.62
C MET A 53 9.97 -2.72 -8.50
N ARG A 54 10.17 -2.39 -9.78
CA ARG A 54 10.88 -3.31 -10.67
C ARG A 54 12.30 -3.54 -10.20
N GLU A 55 12.95 -2.51 -9.64
CA GLU A 55 14.28 -2.68 -9.05
C GLU A 55 14.27 -3.73 -7.95
N ALA A 56 13.15 -3.85 -7.24
CA ALA A 56 13.01 -4.81 -6.17
C ALA A 56 12.46 -6.16 -6.65
N GLY A 57 12.34 -6.33 -7.97
CA GLY A 57 11.85 -7.58 -8.54
C GLY A 57 10.35 -7.72 -8.54
N ILE A 58 9.63 -6.61 -8.38
CA ILE A 58 8.16 -6.65 -8.27
C ILE A 58 7.56 -5.81 -9.40
N ASP A 59 6.67 -6.41 -10.17
CA ASP A 59 6.03 -5.74 -11.31
C ASP A 59 4.64 -5.28 -10.91
N ILE A 60 4.42 -3.95 -10.88
CA ILE A 60 3.10 -3.39 -10.63
C ILE A 60 2.53 -2.68 -11.87
N THR A 61 3.12 -2.92 -13.05
CA THR A 61 2.52 -2.40 -14.27
C THR A 61 1.14 -3.03 -14.45
N GLY A 62 0.20 -2.24 -14.88
CA GLY A 62 -1.15 -2.73 -15.11
C GLY A 62 -2.03 -2.75 -13.87
N HIS A 63 -1.49 -2.43 -12.70
CA HIS A 63 -2.34 -2.31 -11.51
C HIS A 63 -3.32 -1.15 -11.70
N PRO A 64 -4.62 -1.36 -11.49
CA PRO A 64 -5.55 -0.24 -11.60
C PRO A 64 -5.47 0.64 -10.36
N SER A 65 -5.69 1.94 -10.56
CA SER A 65 -5.86 2.86 -9.45
C SER A 65 -7.36 2.92 -9.17
N LYS A 66 -7.75 2.71 -7.92
CA LYS A 66 -9.15 2.48 -7.57
C LYS A 66 -9.62 3.44 -6.50
N HIS A 67 -10.89 3.76 -6.54
CA HIS A 67 -11.51 4.59 -5.51
C HIS A 67 -11.94 3.70 -4.34
N VAL A 68 -11.80 4.22 -3.13
CA VAL A 68 -12.14 3.47 -1.91
C VAL A 68 -13.61 3.02 -1.92
N ASP A 69 -14.48 3.80 -2.58
CA ASP A 69 -15.90 3.46 -2.64
C ASP A 69 -16.16 2.15 -3.38
N GLU A 70 -15.22 1.68 -4.19
CA GLU A 70 -15.39 0.39 -4.86
C GLU A 70 -15.39 -0.76 -3.86
N PHE A 71 -14.89 -0.52 -2.67
CA PHE A 71 -14.81 -1.55 -1.65
C PHE A 71 -15.86 -1.37 -0.55
N ALA A 72 -16.77 -0.39 -0.73
CA ALA A 72 -17.82 -0.15 0.25
C ALA A 72 -18.67 -1.41 0.39
N GLY A 73 -18.96 -1.79 1.61
CA GLY A 73 -19.75 -2.99 1.88
C GLY A 73 -18.97 -4.28 1.89
N GLN A 74 -17.71 -4.26 1.45
CA GLN A 74 -16.88 -5.45 1.50
C GLN A 74 -16.25 -5.57 2.88
N GLN A 75 -15.96 -6.79 3.27
CA GLN A 75 -15.36 -7.04 4.57
C GLN A 75 -13.87 -7.25 4.44
N PHE A 76 -13.13 -6.55 5.28
CA PHE A 76 -11.69 -6.71 5.35
C PHE A 76 -11.30 -7.03 6.78
N ASP A 77 -10.22 -7.77 6.94
CA ASP A 77 -9.71 -8.07 8.28
C ASP A 77 -8.83 -6.93 8.77
N TYR A 78 -8.10 -6.30 7.85
CA TYR A 78 -7.21 -5.19 8.19
C TYR A 78 -7.36 -4.07 7.17
N VAL A 79 -7.35 -2.83 7.64
CA VAL A 79 -7.29 -1.65 6.78
C VAL A 79 -6.08 -0.85 7.22
N ILE A 80 -5.14 -0.63 6.31
CA ILE A 80 -3.91 0.07 6.61
C ILE A 80 -3.86 1.36 5.80
N THR A 81 -3.76 2.51 6.46
CA THR A 81 -3.58 3.77 5.76
C THR A 81 -2.11 4.16 5.82
N VAL A 82 -1.57 4.57 4.67
CA VAL A 82 -0.15 4.88 4.52
C VAL A 82 0.09 6.30 3.99
N CYS A 83 -0.92 7.15 4.07
CA CYS A 83 -0.77 8.55 3.71
C CYS A 83 -0.18 9.34 4.87
N ASP A 84 0.13 10.60 4.64
CA ASP A 84 0.73 11.46 5.65
C ASP A 84 -0.35 12.35 6.25
N ASN A 85 -0.87 11.98 7.41
CA ASN A 85 -1.96 12.73 8.07
C ASN A 85 -1.59 14.17 8.43
N THR A 86 -0.31 14.48 8.46
CA THR A 86 0.10 15.84 8.77
C THR A 86 0.00 16.77 7.58
N ARG A 87 -0.13 16.24 6.37
CA ARG A 87 -0.12 17.03 5.14
C ARG A 87 -1.31 16.77 4.22
N GLU A 88 -2.08 15.75 4.49
CA GLU A 88 -3.18 15.38 3.60
C GLU A 88 -4.26 14.70 4.43
N THR A 89 -5.45 14.64 3.88
CA THR A 89 -6.56 13.96 4.55
C THR A 89 -6.57 12.50 4.10
N CYS A 90 -6.32 11.61 5.04
CA CYS A 90 -6.33 10.18 4.72
C CYS A 90 -7.76 9.67 4.59
N PRO A 91 -8.00 8.73 3.68
CA PRO A 91 -9.33 8.15 3.54
C PRO A 91 -9.73 7.37 4.78
N VAL A 92 -11.04 7.26 4.98
CA VAL A 92 -11.61 6.48 6.07
C VAL A 92 -12.42 5.36 5.47
N PHE A 93 -12.23 4.16 5.98
CA PHE A 93 -13.02 3.01 5.57
C PHE A 93 -14.05 2.71 6.65
N PHE A 94 -15.33 2.76 6.27
CA PHE A 94 -16.41 2.52 7.22
C PHE A 94 -16.76 1.03 7.19
N GLY A 95 -16.28 0.30 8.15
CA GLY A 95 -16.54 -1.12 8.24
C GLY A 95 -15.77 -1.69 9.41
N LYS A 96 -16.06 -2.93 9.76
CA LYS A 96 -15.33 -3.61 10.81
C LYS A 96 -14.01 -4.10 10.25
N ALA A 97 -12.94 -3.71 10.88
CA ALA A 97 -11.60 -4.17 10.51
C ALA A 97 -10.66 -3.69 11.61
N GLU A 98 -9.54 -4.35 11.75
CA GLU A 98 -8.47 -3.77 12.56
C GLU A 98 -7.85 -2.68 11.71
N LYS A 99 -7.88 -1.44 12.19
CA LYS A 99 -7.40 -0.30 11.42
C LYS A 99 -6.05 0.14 11.95
N LEU A 100 -5.09 0.21 11.02
CA LEU A 100 -3.74 0.62 11.35
C LEU A 100 -3.39 1.82 10.50
N HIS A 101 -2.52 2.68 11.02
CA HIS A 101 -2.07 3.84 10.28
C HIS A 101 -0.60 4.08 10.56
N ARG A 102 0.11 4.45 9.51
CA ARG A 102 1.46 4.99 9.66
C ARG A 102 1.66 6.03 8.58
N ASP A 103 2.23 7.18 8.97
CA ASP A 103 2.51 8.25 8.02
C ASP A 103 3.69 7.89 7.15
N PHE A 104 3.52 8.06 5.84
CA PHE A 104 4.62 7.94 4.88
C PHE A 104 4.59 9.17 3.98
N GLU A 105 5.74 9.73 3.76
CA GLU A 105 5.87 10.88 2.87
C GLU A 105 5.37 10.53 1.48
N ASP A 106 4.68 11.47 0.84
CA ASP A 106 4.22 11.27 -0.54
C ASP A 106 5.40 11.48 -1.49
N PRO A 107 5.95 10.41 -2.06
CA PRO A 107 7.11 10.58 -2.94
C PRO A 107 6.74 11.29 -4.24
N ALA A 108 5.46 11.30 -4.60
CA ALA A 108 5.02 11.99 -5.81
C ALA A 108 5.14 13.50 -5.67
N ALA A 109 5.25 14.02 -4.45
CA ALA A 109 5.44 15.44 -4.22
C ALA A 109 6.92 15.85 -4.32
N ALA A 110 7.83 14.89 -4.48
CA ALA A 110 9.25 15.19 -4.56
C ALA A 110 9.56 15.99 -5.83
N THR A 111 10.52 16.90 -5.70
CA THR A 111 10.94 17.74 -6.81
C THR A 111 12.41 17.48 -7.12
N GLY A 112 12.91 18.11 -8.19
CA GLY A 112 14.29 17.97 -8.58
C GLY A 112 14.43 17.11 -9.81
N SER A 113 15.63 16.60 -10.04
CA SER A 113 15.89 15.75 -11.19
C SER A 113 15.18 14.42 -11.06
N GLU A 114 15.11 13.69 -12.14
CA GLU A 114 14.51 12.35 -12.12
C GLU A 114 15.24 11.48 -11.10
N GLU A 115 16.54 11.54 -11.06
CA GLU A 115 17.31 10.72 -10.11
C GLU A 115 17.00 11.09 -8.67
N GLN A 116 16.82 12.39 -8.40
CA GLN A 116 16.46 12.83 -7.06
C GLN A 116 15.08 12.34 -6.69
N ARG A 117 14.14 12.39 -7.61
CA ARG A 117 12.77 11.91 -7.34
C ARG A 117 12.76 10.39 -7.14
N LEU A 118 13.50 9.66 -7.96
CA LEU A 118 13.58 8.21 -7.80
C LEU A 118 14.19 7.82 -6.46
N ALA A 119 15.15 8.60 -5.97
CA ALA A 119 15.74 8.31 -4.66
C ALA A 119 14.69 8.40 -3.56
N VAL A 120 13.77 9.37 -3.65
CA VAL A 120 12.69 9.49 -2.67
C VAL A 120 11.73 8.29 -2.76
N PHE A 121 11.39 7.89 -3.99
CA PHE A 121 10.53 6.72 -4.17
C PHE A 121 11.18 5.45 -3.62
N ARG A 122 12.50 5.29 -3.81
CA ARG A 122 13.20 4.12 -3.26
C ARG A 122 13.18 4.12 -1.74
N ARG A 123 13.38 5.27 -1.13
CA ARG A 123 13.37 5.37 0.33
C ARG A 123 12.00 5.03 0.89
N VAL A 124 10.94 5.59 0.30
CA VAL A 124 9.58 5.32 0.75
C VAL A 124 9.23 3.86 0.53
N ARG A 125 9.62 3.28 -0.62
CA ARG A 125 9.42 1.85 -0.87
C ARG A 125 10.05 1.01 0.24
N ASP A 126 11.28 1.34 0.61
CA ASP A 126 11.99 0.54 1.60
C ASP A 126 11.38 0.71 2.99
N GLU A 127 10.94 1.92 3.33
CA GLU A 127 10.25 2.17 4.59
C GLU A 127 8.93 1.41 4.66
N LEU A 128 8.19 1.40 3.57
CA LEU A 128 6.94 0.63 3.49
C LEU A 128 7.21 -0.85 3.69
N ARG A 129 8.27 -1.36 3.08
CA ARG A 129 8.57 -2.79 3.16
C ARG A 129 8.88 -3.21 4.58
N VAL A 130 9.66 -2.42 5.30
CA VAL A 130 9.97 -2.71 6.70
C VAL A 130 8.69 -2.74 7.52
N TYR A 131 7.83 -1.75 7.34
CA TYR A 131 6.58 -1.68 8.08
C TYR A 131 5.67 -2.87 7.77
N LEU A 132 5.55 -3.23 6.51
CA LEU A 132 4.67 -4.33 6.10
C LEU A 132 5.23 -5.68 6.51
N ASP A 133 6.54 -5.85 6.50
CA ASP A 133 7.16 -7.08 7.00
C ASP A 133 6.85 -7.28 8.47
N GLU A 134 6.91 -6.20 9.24
CA GLU A 134 6.57 -6.27 10.65
C GLU A 134 5.09 -6.57 10.84
N PHE A 135 4.24 -5.92 10.06
CA PHE A 135 2.81 -6.20 10.09
C PHE A 135 2.53 -7.69 9.83
N ALA A 136 3.16 -8.23 8.78
CA ALA A 136 2.92 -9.63 8.41
C ALA A 136 3.41 -10.58 9.48
N ARG A 137 4.55 -10.30 10.09
CA ARG A 137 5.07 -11.17 11.14
C ARG A 137 4.19 -11.16 12.38
N ARG A 138 3.67 -10.00 12.74
CA ARG A 138 2.84 -9.88 13.93
C ARG A 138 1.46 -10.50 13.73
N ARG A 139 1.01 -10.60 12.48
CA ARG A 139 -0.31 -11.15 12.16
C ARG A 139 -0.22 -12.50 11.50
N ASN A 140 0.83 -13.25 11.79
CA ASN A 140 1.00 -14.55 11.21
C ASN A 140 0.10 -15.53 11.94
N VAL A 141 -1.10 -15.66 11.44
CA VAL A 141 -2.10 -16.49 12.09
C VAL A 141 -1.78 -17.95 12.02
N ASN A 142 -0.87 -18.33 11.14
CA ASN A 142 -0.51 -19.71 11.05
C ASN A 142 0.34 -20.16 12.20
N ASN A 143 0.76 -19.27 12.99
CA ASN A 143 1.45 -19.59 14.13
C ASN A 143 0.66 -20.25 15.14
N ALA A 144 -0.49 -20.26 14.98
CA ALA A 144 -1.28 -20.80 15.96
C ALA A 144 -0.57 -21.85 16.66
N ARG A 145 -0.22 -21.66 17.13
CA ARG A 145 0.37 -22.46 17.48
C ARG A 145 0.03 -23.05 18.04
#